data_37e142d6ae9800fcea1b719dacfe962f
#
_entry.id   37e142d6ae9800fcea1b719dacfe962f
#
_cell.length_a   1.000
_cell.length_b   1.000
_cell.length_c   1.000
_cell.angle_alpha   90.00
_cell.angle_beta   90.00
_cell.angle_gamma   90.00
#
_symmetry.space_group_name_H-M   'P 1'
#
loop_
_entity.id
_entity.type
_entity.pdbx_description
1 polymer ?
#
loop_
_entity_poly.entity_id
_entity_poly.type
_entity_poly.pdbx_seq_one_letter_code
_entity_poly.pdbx_strand_id
1 'polypeptide(L)'
;MSKHTFLRIFRAISRFVLAIIARIEIIGNVDYQTGGYIIAANHVGRLEAFLVILLADRDDIVLILAEKYKKYAFWRYVARKVDGIWVNRFDADFAALRAVLKRLEAGDVIAVAPEGTRSPTATLLPGKPGAVYLAAKSGLPLIPIGIVGTEDKVVKHRLKRFQRLDITIRVGEPYTLPPMPRAGRDEWL
;
A
#
# COMPACT_ATOMS: atom_id res chain seq x y z
N MET A 1 -8.70 -20.02 10.11
CA MET A 1 -8.90 -18.59 10.49
C MET A 1 -9.31 -17.82 9.25
N SER A 2 -10.45 -17.12 9.30
CA SER A 2 -10.92 -16.29 8.19
C SER A 2 -10.00 -15.07 7.96
N LYS A 3 -10.12 -14.41 6.78
CA LYS A 3 -9.42 -13.15 6.47
C LYS A 3 -9.75 -12.07 7.50
N HIS A 4 -11.04 -11.87 7.79
CA HIS A 4 -11.50 -10.87 8.77
C HIS A 4 -10.90 -11.08 10.16
N THR A 5 -10.93 -12.32 10.67
CA THR A 5 -10.34 -12.65 11.97
C THR A 5 -8.83 -12.40 11.97
N PHE A 6 -8.15 -12.77 10.88
CA PHE A 6 -6.71 -12.52 10.73
C PHE A 6 -6.39 -11.04 10.76
N LEU A 7 -7.07 -10.22 9.96
CA LEU A 7 -6.83 -8.77 9.88
C LEU A 7 -7.16 -8.06 11.21
N ARG A 8 -8.23 -8.46 11.88
CA ARG A 8 -8.56 -7.91 13.22
C ARG A 8 -7.44 -8.17 14.23
N ILE A 9 -6.99 -9.43 14.35
CA ILE A 9 -5.90 -9.80 15.27
C ILE A 9 -4.61 -9.09 14.86
N PHE A 10 -4.30 -9.09 13.58
CA PHE A 10 -3.11 -8.43 13.04
C PHE A 10 -3.11 -6.93 13.35
N ARG A 11 -4.23 -6.22 13.13
CA ARG A 11 -4.36 -4.80 13.46
C ARG A 11 -4.22 -4.54 14.96
N ALA A 12 -4.88 -5.36 15.80
CA ALA A 12 -4.78 -5.22 17.25
C ALA A 12 -3.34 -5.37 17.74
N ILE A 13 -2.65 -6.42 17.30
CA ILE A 13 -1.23 -6.64 17.66
C ILE A 13 -0.36 -5.51 17.11
N SER A 14 -0.55 -5.11 15.85
CA SER A 14 0.26 -4.04 15.24
C SER A 14 0.05 -2.70 15.94
N ARG A 15 -1.19 -2.33 16.29
CA ARG A 15 -1.49 -1.12 17.08
C ARG A 15 -0.82 -1.16 18.44
N PHE A 16 -0.90 -2.29 19.15
CA PHE A 16 -0.25 -2.46 20.45
C PHE A 16 1.27 -2.31 20.35
N VAL A 17 1.90 -3.01 19.41
CA VAL A 17 3.35 -2.93 19.20
C VAL A 17 3.78 -1.51 18.83
N LEU A 18 3.10 -0.89 17.87
CA LEU A 18 3.42 0.47 17.42
C LEU A 18 3.20 1.51 18.54
N ALA A 19 2.20 1.34 19.41
CA ALA A 19 2.01 2.21 20.56
C ALA A 19 3.20 2.19 21.53
N ILE A 20 3.92 1.07 21.61
CA ILE A 20 5.13 0.93 22.43
C ILE A 20 6.34 1.52 21.71
N ILE A 21 6.56 1.14 20.45
CA ILE A 21 7.82 1.41 19.73
C ILE A 21 7.81 2.69 18.90
N ALA A 22 6.65 3.33 18.70
CA ALA A 22 6.53 4.51 17.84
C ALA A 22 5.69 5.62 18.47
N ARG A 23 5.93 6.85 18.00
CA ARG A 23 5.02 7.99 18.06
C ARG A 23 4.57 8.23 16.65
N ILE A 24 3.26 8.11 16.40
CA ILE A 24 2.69 8.25 15.08
C ILE A 24 1.81 9.49 15.06
N GLU A 25 2.17 10.43 14.21
CA GLU A 25 1.35 11.60 13.89
C GLU A 25 0.65 11.35 12.56
N ILE A 26 -0.67 11.51 12.53
CA ILE A 26 -1.49 11.38 11.32
C ILE A 26 -2.08 12.76 11.01
N ILE A 27 -1.78 13.28 9.83
CA ILE A 27 -2.30 14.56 9.32
C ILE A 27 -3.24 14.24 8.16
N GLY A 28 -4.48 14.64 8.28
CA GLY A 28 -5.55 14.25 7.35
C GLY A 28 -6.26 12.97 7.77
N ASN A 29 -7.23 12.53 6.98
CA ASN A 29 -8.04 11.35 7.28
C ASN A 29 -8.33 10.54 6.01
N VAL A 30 -8.42 9.22 6.14
CA VAL A 30 -8.99 8.33 5.13
C VAL A 30 -10.41 7.99 5.57
N ASP A 31 -11.37 8.80 5.18
CA ASP A 31 -12.78 8.62 5.56
C ASP A 31 -13.58 7.94 4.43
N TYR A 32 -13.08 6.79 3.97
CA TYR A 32 -13.73 5.99 2.94
C TYR A 32 -14.15 4.64 3.52
N GLN A 33 -15.29 4.62 4.19
CA GLN A 33 -15.81 3.42 4.83
C GLN A 33 -16.41 2.42 3.82
N THR A 34 -16.83 2.90 2.65
CA THR A 34 -17.48 2.09 1.62
C THR A 34 -16.93 2.42 0.23
N GLY A 35 -17.08 1.46 -0.69
CA GLY A 35 -16.58 1.60 -2.06
C GLY A 35 -15.08 1.34 -2.21
N GLY A 36 -14.64 1.11 -3.44
CA GLY A 36 -13.23 0.91 -3.76
C GLY A 36 -12.47 2.23 -3.86
N TYR A 37 -11.19 2.19 -3.52
CA TYR A 37 -10.25 3.28 -3.76
C TYR A 37 -8.81 2.76 -3.82
N ILE A 38 -7.92 3.61 -4.27
CA ILE A 38 -6.49 3.29 -4.40
C ILE A 38 -5.71 4.14 -3.41
N ILE A 39 -4.95 3.51 -2.53
CA ILE A 39 -3.95 4.16 -1.69
C ILE A 39 -2.63 4.16 -2.46
N ALA A 40 -2.08 5.34 -2.71
CA ALA A 40 -0.76 5.53 -3.31
C ALA A 40 0.21 6.06 -2.25
N ALA A 41 1.01 5.19 -1.67
CA ALA A 41 1.98 5.55 -0.64
C ALA A 41 3.41 5.50 -1.17
N ASN A 42 4.28 6.41 -0.70
CA ASN A 42 5.71 6.30 -0.94
C ASN A 42 6.29 5.04 -0.27
N HIS A 43 7.47 4.61 -0.70
CA HIS A 43 8.05 3.35 -0.22
C HIS A 43 9.53 3.50 0.16
N VAL A 44 9.82 3.81 1.43
CA VAL A 44 11.18 3.98 1.96
C VAL A 44 11.58 2.88 2.95
N GLY A 45 10.61 2.15 3.53
CA GLY A 45 10.87 1.09 4.51
C GLY A 45 9.91 -0.09 4.42
N ARG A 46 10.02 -1.01 5.37
CA ARG A 46 9.15 -2.21 5.46
C ARG A 46 7.90 -1.98 6.29
N LEU A 47 7.92 -0.96 7.15
CA LEU A 47 6.79 -0.70 8.07
C LEU A 47 5.57 -0.12 7.35
N GLU A 48 5.73 0.49 6.19
CA GLU A 48 4.65 1.18 5.48
C GLU A 48 3.48 0.26 5.12
N ALA A 49 3.76 -0.99 4.71
CA ALA A 49 2.69 -1.95 4.42
C ALA A 49 1.79 -2.20 5.64
N PHE A 50 2.38 -2.24 6.85
CA PHE A 50 1.63 -2.38 8.10
C PHE A 50 0.85 -1.11 8.42
N LEU A 51 1.47 0.06 8.25
CA LEU A 51 0.83 1.36 8.52
C LEU A 51 -0.35 1.61 7.58
N VAL A 52 -0.23 1.26 6.30
CA VAL A 52 -1.31 1.38 5.31
C VAL A 52 -2.49 0.46 5.66
N ILE A 53 -2.23 -0.79 6.10
CA ILE A 53 -3.29 -1.70 6.58
C ILE A 53 -4.00 -1.14 7.81
N LEU A 54 -3.26 -0.48 8.70
CA LEU A 54 -3.83 0.14 9.91
C LEU A 54 -4.63 1.40 9.59
N LEU A 55 -4.14 2.18 8.63
CA LEU A 55 -4.76 3.44 8.22
C LEU A 55 -6.07 3.21 7.47
N ALA A 56 -6.09 2.25 6.55
CA ALA A 56 -7.30 1.91 5.80
C ALA A 56 -8.41 1.36 6.71
N ASP A 57 -8.05 0.67 7.78
CA ASP A 57 -8.94 0.01 8.78
C ASP A 57 -10.09 -0.80 8.17
N ARG A 58 -9.88 -1.37 6.99
CA ARG A 58 -10.87 -2.14 6.22
C ARG A 58 -10.40 -3.58 6.03
N ASP A 59 -11.35 -4.51 6.03
CA ASP A 59 -11.07 -5.95 5.89
C ASP A 59 -10.94 -6.40 4.42
N ASP A 60 -11.34 -5.55 3.50
CA ASP A 60 -11.24 -5.75 2.05
C ASP A 60 -10.00 -5.10 1.42
N ILE A 61 -9.03 -4.71 2.25
CA ILE A 61 -7.74 -4.24 1.73
C ILE A 61 -6.98 -5.37 1.02
N VAL A 62 -6.44 -5.08 -0.15
CA VAL A 62 -5.63 -5.96 -0.98
C VAL A 62 -4.24 -5.36 -1.15
N LEU A 63 -3.22 -6.14 -0.83
CA LEU A 63 -1.83 -5.74 -0.98
C LEU A 63 -1.25 -6.23 -2.30
N ILE A 64 -0.49 -5.37 -2.96
CA ILE A 64 0.33 -5.74 -4.12
C ILE A 64 1.70 -6.16 -3.62
N LEU A 65 2.08 -7.40 -3.91
CA LEU A 65 3.31 -8.03 -3.43
C LEU A 65 4.24 -8.36 -4.59
N ALA A 66 5.52 -8.03 -4.44
CA ALA A 66 6.49 -8.38 -5.47
C ALA A 66 6.72 -9.89 -5.55
N GLU A 67 6.67 -10.45 -6.75
CA GLU A 67 6.78 -11.89 -7.01
C GLU A 67 8.06 -12.51 -6.45
N LYS A 68 9.16 -11.77 -6.36
CA LYS A 68 10.42 -12.22 -5.75
C LYS A 68 10.26 -12.75 -4.31
N TYR A 69 9.22 -12.33 -3.59
CA TYR A 69 8.94 -12.80 -2.23
C TYR A 69 8.11 -14.09 -2.19
N LYS A 70 7.55 -14.53 -3.31
CA LYS A 70 6.75 -15.75 -3.43
C LYS A 70 7.52 -17.03 -3.04
N LYS A 71 8.85 -17.02 -3.14
CA LYS A 71 9.71 -18.12 -2.69
C LYS A 71 9.68 -18.36 -1.18
N TYR A 72 9.35 -17.37 -0.37
CA TYR A 72 9.33 -17.49 1.10
C TYR A 72 7.95 -17.92 1.60
N ALA A 73 7.91 -18.98 2.43
CA ALA A 73 6.67 -19.54 2.97
C ALA A 73 5.85 -18.51 3.78
N PHE A 74 6.53 -17.68 4.57
CA PHE A 74 5.90 -16.61 5.34
C PHE A 74 5.11 -15.64 4.45
N TRP A 75 5.73 -15.13 3.38
CA TRP A 75 5.06 -14.18 2.48
C TRP A 75 3.91 -14.83 1.69
N ARG A 76 4.02 -16.12 1.33
CA ARG A 76 2.90 -16.87 0.75
C ARG A 76 1.73 -17.01 1.72
N TYR A 77 2.03 -17.23 3.02
CA TYR A 77 0.99 -17.27 4.05
C TYR A 77 0.31 -15.92 4.21
N VAL A 78 1.07 -14.83 4.35
CA VAL A 78 0.53 -13.46 4.43
C VAL A 78 -0.32 -13.14 3.22
N ALA A 79 0.20 -13.34 1.99
CA ALA A 79 -0.54 -13.07 0.75
C ALA A 79 -1.91 -13.78 0.72
N ARG A 80 -1.94 -15.07 1.12
CA ARG A 80 -3.22 -15.82 1.20
C ARG A 80 -4.19 -15.25 2.24
N LYS A 81 -3.67 -14.64 3.30
CA LYS A 81 -4.50 -14.08 4.39
C LYS A 81 -5.06 -12.70 4.08
N VAL A 82 -4.39 -11.94 3.22
CA VAL A 82 -4.81 -10.59 2.81
C VAL A 82 -5.29 -10.53 1.35
N ASP A 83 -5.50 -11.69 0.71
CA ASP A 83 -5.82 -11.81 -0.73
C ASP A 83 -4.84 -11.05 -1.61
N GLY A 84 -3.55 -11.09 -1.24
CA GLY A 84 -2.50 -10.32 -1.90
C GLY A 84 -2.28 -10.76 -3.34
N ILE A 85 -2.08 -9.79 -4.21
CA ILE A 85 -1.80 -9.99 -5.63
C ILE A 85 -0.29 -9.92 -5.85
N TRP A 86 0.26 -10.99 -6.44
CA TRP A 86 1.66 -11.03 -6.84
C TRP A 86 1.86 -10.28 -8.14
N VAL A 87 2.90 -9.44 -8.21
CA VAL A 87 3.21 -8.66 -9.39
C VAL A 87 4.69 -8.81 -9.79
N ASN A 88 4.93 -9.04 -11.08
CA ASN A 88 6.24 -8.85 -11.67
C ASN A 88 6.47 -7.35 -11.90
N ARG A 89 7.43 -6.77 -11.19
CA ARG A 89 7.70 -5.32 -11.24
C ARG A 89 8.65 -4.92 -12.38
N PHE A 90 9.22 -5.89 -13.08
CA PHE A 90 10.20 -5.65 -14.14
C PHE A 90 9.57 -5.66 -15.54
N ASP A 91 8.40 -6.29 -15.68
CA ASP A 91 7.67 -6.40 -16.93
C ASP A 91 6.23 -5.89 -16.75
N ALA A 92 5.56 -5.61 -17.86
CA ALA A 92 4.15 -5.26 -17.88
C ALA A 92 3.29 -6.49 -17.51
N ASP A 93 2.91 -6.59 -16.24
CA ASP A 93 2.11 -7.71 -15.73
C ASP A 93 0.61 -7.44 -15.91
N PHE A 94 0.14 -7.65 -17.14
CA PHE A 94 -1.28 -7.46 -17.49
C PHE A 94 -2.22 -8.41 -16.72
N ALA A 95 -1.74 -9.58 -16.27
CA ALA A 95 -2.55 -10.51 -15.50
C ALA A 95 -2.79 -9.94 -14.09
N ALA A 96 -1.74 -9.46 -13.43
CA ALA A 96 -1.84 -8.78 -12.14
C ALA A 96 -2.71 -7.52 -12.25
N LEU A 97 -2.53 -6.72 -13.31
CA LEU A 97 -3.29 -5.51 -13.54
C LEU A 97 -4.80 -5.79 -13.67
N ARG A 98 -5.20 -6.82 -14.44
CA ARG A 98 -6.59 -7.26 -14.54
C ARG A 98 -7.13 -7.77 -13.21
N ALA A 99 -6.33 -8.50 -12.45
CA ALA A 99 -6.71 -8.98 -11.12
C ALA A 99 -6.99 -7.82 -10.15
N VAL A 100 -6.15 -6.78 -10.17
CA VAL A 100 -6.33 -5.58 -9.37
C VAL A 100 -7.60 -4.83 -9.77
N LEU A 101 -7.83 -4.62 -11.07
CA LEU A 101 -9.05 -3.96 -11.57
C LEU A 101 -10.32 -4.70 -11.12
N LYS A 102 -10.33 -6.03 -11.23
CA LYS A 102 -11.46 -6.84 -10.76
C LYS A 102 -11.73 -6.66 -9.26
N ARG A 103 -10.70 -6.48 -8.45
CA ARG A 103 -10.84 -6.23 -7.00
C ARG A 103 -11.39 -4.81 -6.74
N LEU A 104 -10.91 -3.80 -7.49
CA LEU A 104 -11.44 -2.44 -7.43
C LEU A 104 -12.92 -2.38 -7.82
N GLU A 105 -13.31 -3.09 -8.89
CA GLU A 105 -14.72 -3.23 -9.31
C GLU A 105 -15.60 -3.89 -8.25
N ALA A 106 -15.03 -4.80 -7.44
CA ALA A 106 -15.72 -5.43 -6.32
C ALA A 106 -15.84 -4.52 -5.08
N GLY A 107 -15.26 -3.31 -5.12
CA GLY A 107 -15.29 -2.34 -4.02
C GLY A 107 -14.16 -2.47 -3.04
N ASP A 108 -13.12 -3.26 -3.34
CA ASP A 108 -11.96 -3.44 -2.47
C ASP A 108 -11.02 -2.22 -2.48
N VAL A 109 -10.24 -2.10 -1.41
CA VAL A 109 -9.17 -1.11 -1.28
C VAL A 109 -7.86 -1.69 -1.77
N ILE A 110 -7.21 -1.00 -2.70
CA ILE A 110 -5.90 -1.40 -3.22
C ILE A 110 -4.81 -0.48 -2.68
N ALA A 111 -3.78 -1.06 -2.08
CA ALA A 111 -2.60 -0.31 -1.66
C ALA A 111 -1.44 -0.56 -2.62
N VAL A 112 -0.91 0.53 -3.19
CA VAL A 112 0.23 0.50 -4.11
C VAL A 112 1.33 1.44 -3.66
N ALA A 113 2.58 1.09 -3.99
CA ALA A 113 3.70 2.02 -3.97
C ALA A 113 4.02 2.37 -5.44
N PRO A 114 3.70 3.59 -5.92
CA PRO A 114 3.90 3.96 -7.33
C PRO A 114 5.35 3.82 -7.79
N GLU A 115 6.29 3.99 -6.89
CA GLU A 115 7.73 3.81 -7.15
C GLU A 115 8.10 2.38 -7.58
N GLY A 116 7.28 1.39 -7.24
CA GLY A 116 7.49 -0.03 -7.53
C GLY A 116 8.66 -0.67 -6.81
N THR A 117 9.44 0.09 -6.05
CA THR A 117 10.57 -0.38 -5.23
C THR A 117 10.77 0.54 -4.04
N ARG A 118 11.53 0.05 -3.04
CA ARG A 118 11.89 0.91 -1.90
C ARG A 118 12.99 1.88 -2.31
N SER A 119 12.84 3.14 -1.92
CA SER A 119 13.87 4.15 -2.10
C SER A 119 15.10 3.82 -1.24
N PRO A 120 16.29 3.73 -1.82
CA PRO A 120 17.52 3.51 -1.07
C PRO A 120 18.00 4.77 -0.33
N THR A 121 17.54 5.95 -0.75
CA THR A 121 17.98 7.27 -0.28
C THR A 121 16.97 8.00 0.57
N ALA A 122 15.81 7.35 0.85
CA ALA A 122 14.68 7.95 1.56
C ALA A 122 14.04 9.17 0.85
N THR A 123 14.37 9.39 -0.42
CA THR A 123 13.73 10.39 -1.28
C THR A 123 12.69 9.72 -2.16
N LEU A 124 11.69 10.46 -2.62
CA LEU A 124 10.73 9.96 -3.58
C LEU A 124 11.43 9.56 -4.89
N LEU A 125 11.13 8.38 -5.39
CA LEU A 125 11.55 7.94 -6.71
C LEU A 125 10.48 8.29 -7.75
N PRO A 126 10.85 8.35 -9.04
CA PRO A 126 9.88 8.50 -10.11
C PRO A 126 8.78 7.42 -10.02
N GLY A 127 7.53 7.85 -10.09
CA GLY A 127 6.39 6.96 -10.06
C GLY A 127 6.23 6.21 -11.38
N LYS A 128 5.88 4.92 -11.31
CA LYS A 128 5.46 4.12 -12.46
C LYS A 128 4.00 4.41 -12.80
N PRO A 129 3.59 4.31 -14.06
CA PRO A 129 2.24 4.68 -14.51
C PRO A 129 1.13 3.76 -13.96
N GLY A 130 1.45 2.61 -13.38
CA GLY A 130 0.48 1.60 -12.97
C GLY A 130 -0.62 2.11 -12.02
N ALA A 131 -0.28 2.93 -11.03
CA ALA A 131 -1.27 3.49 -10.09
C ALA A 131 -2.24 4.46 -10.81
N VAL A 132 -1.70 5.31 -11.69
CA VAL A 132 -2.47 6.26 -12.49
C VAL A 132 -3.38 5.50 -13.48
N TYR A 133 -2.85 4.46 -14.14
CA TYR A 133 -3.64 3.59 -15.02
C TYR A 133 -4.81 2.94 -14.28
N LEU A 134 -4.58 2.38 -13.09
CA LEU A 134 -5.62 1.76 -12.28
C LEU A 134 -6.71 2.77 -11.91
N ALA A 135 -6.34 3.97 -11.47
CA ALA A 135 -7.28 5.02 -11.12
C ALA A 135 -8.10 5.50 -12.32
N ALA A 136 -7.45 5.78 -13.46
CA ALA A 136 -8.14 6.22 -14.68
C ALA A 136 -9.02 5.13 -15.29
N LYS A 137 -8.63 3.86 -15.19
CA LYS A 137 -9.38 2.73 -15.73
C LYS A 137 -10.57 2.35 -14.88
N SER A 138 -10.44 2.42 -13.54
CA SER A 138 -11.51 2.10 -12.61
C SER A 138 -12.47 3.27 -12.38
N GLY A 139 -12.03 4.52 -12.62
CA GLY A 139 -12.77 5.73 -12.26
C GLY A 139 -12.85 5.97 -10.74
N LEU A 140 -12.09 5.19 -9.95
CA LEU A 140 -12.09 5.27 -8.50
C LEU A 140 -11.06 6.28 -7.98
N PRO A 141 -11.28 6.87 -6.81
CA PRO A 141 -10.36 7.86 -6.26
C PRO A 141 -9.01 7.24 -5.89
N LEU A 142 -7.96 8.01 -6.12
CA LEU A 142 -6.61 7.75 -5.67
C LEU A 142 -6.31 8.69 -4.50
N ILE A 143 -5.90 8.10 -3.37
CA ILE A 143 -5.55 8.83 -2.15
C ILE A 143 -4.04 8.80 -2.00
N PRO A 144 -3.34 9.93 -2.16
CA PRO A 144 -1.91 9.98 -1.94
C PRO A 144 -1.60 10.00 -0.45
N ILE A 145 -0.61 9.19 -0.03
CA ILE A 145 -0.16 9.11 1.36
C ILE A 145 1.35 9.27 1.41
N GLY A 146 1.81 10.29 2.14
CA GLY A 146 3.22 10.47 2.46
C GLY A 146 3.55 9.89 3.83
N ILE A 147 4.57 9.03 3.91
CA ILE A 147 5.03 8.40 5.15
C ILE A 147 6.53 8.70 5.30
N VAL A 148 6.92 9.20 6.48
CA VAL A 148 8.32 9.47 6.84
C VAL A 148 8.64 8.86 8.21
N GLY A 149 9.92 8.60 8.46
CA GLY A 149 10.39 8.00 9.72
C GLY A 149 10.36 6.47 9.73
N THR A 150 10.15 5.84 8.58
CA THR A 150 10.04 4.38 8.40
C THR A 150 11.23 3.74 7.69
N GLU A 151 12.26 4.53 7.38
CA GLU A 151 13.47 4.07 6.71
C GLU A 151 14.11 2.91 7.48
N ASP A 152 14.38 1.78 6.81
CA ASP A 152 14.90 0.56 7.44
C ASP A 152 16.15 0.81 8.32
N LYS A 153 17.02 1.75 7.93
CA LYS A 153 18.22 2.12 8.70
C LYS A 153 17.88 2.88 9.98
N VAL A 154 16.95 3.84 9.89
CA VAL A 154 16.48 4.65 11.04
C VAL A 154 15.75 3.75 12.04
N VAL A 155 14.83 2.93 11.57
CA VAL A 155 14.10 1.95 12.38
C VAL A 155 15.06 1.05 13.14
N LYS A 156 16.01 0.43 12.42
CA LYS A 156 17.01 -0.45 13.05
C LYS A 156 17.87 0.28 14.09
N HIS A 157 18.31 1.49 13.78
CA HIS A 157 19.16 2.29 14.69
C HIS A 157 18.42 2.64 15.98
N ARG A 158 17.21 3.20 15.88
CA ARG A 158 16.42 3.60 17.03
C ARG A 158 16.02 2.42 17.90
N LEU A 159 15.48 1.35 17.30
CA LEU A 159 15.06 0.15 18.05
C LEU A 159 16.21 -0.52 18.82
N LYS A 160 17.44 -0.55 18.25
CA LYS A 160 18.62 -1.06 18.94
C LYS A 160 19.00 -0.23 20.20
N ARG A 161 18.58 1.03 20.25
CA ARG A 161 18.82 1.95 21.37
C ARG A 161 17.62 2.10 22.29
N PHE A 162 16.59 1.27 22.12
CA PHE A 162 15.32 1.38 22.85
C PHE A 162 14.65 2.75 22.71
N GLN A 163 14.88 3.43 21.59
CA GLN A 163 14.26 4.72 21.26
C GLN A 163 13.02 4.50 20.41
N ARG A 164 11.97 5.27 20.70
CA ARG A 164 10.74 5.23 19.88
C ARG A 164 11.00 5.82 18.51
N LEU A 165 10.30 5.27 17.52
CA LEU A 165 10.25 5.83 16.17
C LEU A 165 9.38 7.08 16.19
N ASP A 166 9.75 8.10 15.42
CA ASP A 166 8.88 9.25 15.15
C ASP A 166 8.43 9.10 13.69
N ILE A 167 7.14 8.80 13.51
CA ILE A 167 6.54 8.51 12.21
C ILE A 167 5.46 9.56 11.95
N THR A 168 5.55 10.23 10.79
CA THR A 168 4.48 11.12 10.33
C THR A 168 3.84 10.53 9.09
N ILE A 169 2.51 10.45 9.10
CA ILE A 169 1.68 10.02 7.98
C ILE A 169 0.83 11.21 7.55
N ARG A 170 1.01 11.66 6.31
CA ARG A 170 0.17 12.70 5.72
C ARG A 170 -0.75 12.09 4.68
N VAL A 171 -2.04 12.20 4.90
CA VAL A 171 -3.07 11.80 3.95
C VAL A 171 -3.43 13.02 3.11
N GLY A 172 -3.28 12.91 1.81
CA GLY A 172 -3.67 13.95 0.86
C GLY A 172 -5.14 13.84 0.46
N GLU A 173 -5.62 14.86 -0.23
CA GLU A 173 -6.97 14.87 -0.77
C GLU A 173 -7.15 13.80 -1.84
N PRO A 174 -8.30 13.11 -1.85
CA PRO A 174 -8.62 12.14 -2.88
C PRO A 174 -8.68 12.79 -4.25
N TYR A 175 -8.09 12.15 -5.22
CA TYR A 175 -8.07 12.63 -6.60
C TYR A 175 -8.68 11.60 -7.54
N THR A 176 -9.76 11.99 -8.25
CA THR A 176 -10.37 11.18 -9.30
C THR A 176 -9.84 11.62 -10.65
N LEU A 177 -9.23 10.67 -11.37
CA LEU A 177 -8.70 10.94 -12.69
C LEU A 177 -9.83 10.99 -13.74
N PRO A 178 -9.70 11.82 -14.78
CA PRO A 178 -10.62 11.79 -15.90
C PRO A 178 -10.57 10.40 -16.56
N PRO A 179 -11.70 9.96 -17.17
CA PRO A 179 -11.74 8.70 -17.88
C PRO A 179 -10.63 8.63 -18.95
N MET A 180 -9.98 7.48 -19.06
CA MET A 180 -8.93 7.27 -20.06
C MET A 180 -9.50 7.41 -21.48
N PRO A 181 -8.90 8.24 -22.34
CA PRO A 181 -9.32 8.35 -23.74
C PRO A 181 -9.28 6.98 -24.43
N ARG A 182 -10.22 6.73 -25.35
CA ARG A 182 -10.26 5.47 -26.11
C ARG A 182 -9.07 5.32 -27.08
N ALA A 183 -8.49 6.44 -27.53
CA ALA A 183 -7.26 6.52 -28.32
C ALA A 183 -6.08 6.80 -27.39
N GLY A 184 -5.03 6.02 -27.43
CA GLY A 184 -3.80 6.24 -26.65
C GLY A 184 -3.53 5.20 -25.55
N ARG A 185 -4.02 3.97 -25.69
CA ARG A 185 -3.72 2.89 -24.74
C ARG A 185 -2.23 2.61 -24.55
N ASP A 186 -1.43 2.92 -25.56
CA ASP A 186 0.00 2.58 -25.59
C ASP A 186 0.89 3.69 -24.98
N GLU A 187 0.35 4.89 -24.78
CA GLU A 187 1.09 6.02 -24.16
C GLU A 187 1.15 5.95 -22.62
N TRP A 188 0.37 5.07 -21.99
CA TRP A 188 0.27 4.95 -20.52
C TRP A 188 0.95 3.69 -19.97
N LEU A 189 1.54 2.88 -20.85
CA LEU A 189 2.29 1.67 -20.53
C LEU A 189 3.77 1.80 -20.87
#